data_151538aaccb75c01d5139513ff5845d1
#
_entry.id   151538aaccb75c01d5139513ff5845d1
#
_cell.length_a   1.000
_cell.length_b   1.000
_cell.length_c   1.000
_cell.angle_alpha   90.00
_cell.angle_beta   90.00
_cell.angle_gamma   90.00
#
_symmetry.space_group_name_H-M   'P 1'
#
loop_
_entity.id
_entity.type
_entity.pdbx_description
1 polymer ?
#
loop_
_entity_poly.entity_id
_entity_poly.type
_entity_poly.pdbx_seq_one_letter_code
_entity_poly.pdbx_strand_id
1 'polypeptide(L)'
;MRVPGGCFQEKGREVELSGDQRLAQLEYLGDATPFASRLHAMLPYWPLFENLNLVEIGLLCRFLQVFRAQVGQEVIREGDTGDFMMFVIEGSIQVSKQGTNDSPRLIAVVGAGKTLGEMSLIDGDPRSATCIADGVTVIGVLTRENLASIILEQPSLGAKILMELVVMLSHRLRATSSQLLACLERERGKDGGSEASASFV
;
A
#
# COMPACT_ATOMS: atom_id res chain seq x y z
N MET A 1 1.62 -11.02 -28.60
CA MET A 1 2.19 -12.28 -28.12
C MET A 1 1.77 -12.37 -26.66
N ARG A 2 0.78 -13.22 -26.32
CA ARG A 2 0.24 -13.36 -24.96
C ARG A 2 1.23 -14.19 -24.13
N VAL A 3 1.70 -13.65 -23.01
CA VAL A 3 2.47 -14.39 -22.00
C VAL A 3 1.48 -15.14 -21.12
N PRO A 4 1.63 -16.45 -20.86
CA PRO A 4 0.69 -17.20 -20.05
C PRO A 4 0.86 -16.83 -18.56
N GLY A 5 -0.24 -16.39 -17.94
CA GLY A 5 -0.35 -16.27 -16.49
C GLY A 5 -0.21 -17.65 -15.85
N GLY A 6 0.60 -17.72 -14.78
CA GLY A 6 0.77 -18.94 -14.01
C GLY A 6 -0.50 -19.28 -13.23
N CYS A 7 -1.17 -20.39 -13.57
CA CYS A 7 -2.24 -20.97 -12.76
C CYS A 7 -1.65 -21.82 -11.64
N PHE A 8 -1.98 -21.48 -10.38
CA PHE A 8 -1.87 -22.41 -9.26
C PHE A 8 -3.26 -23.00 -8.97
N GLN A 9 -3.36 -24.34 -8.98
CA GLN A 9 -4.61 -25.04 -8.64
C GLN A 9 -4.69 -25.30 -7.14
N GLU A 10 -5.60 -24.63 -6.44
CA GLU A 10 -6.15 -25.10 -5.17
C GLU A 10 -7.66 -25.34 -5.31
N LYS A 11 -8.06 -26.55 -4.92
CA LYS A 11 -9.42 -27.12 -4.91
C LYS A 11 -10.58 -26.15 -5.24
N GLY A 12 -10.88 -26.01 -6.53
CA GLY A 12 -12.21 -25.61 -6.99
C GLY A 12 -12.47 -24.12 -7.24
N ARG A 13 -11.48 -23.25 -7.09
CA ARG A 13 -11.51 -21.85 -7.56
C ARG A 13 -10.22 -21.57 -8.31
N GLU A 14 -10.31 -21.23 -9.58
CA GLU A 14 -9.18 -20.61 -10.28
C GLU A 14 -8.96 -19.25 -9.61
N VAL A 15 -7.86 -19.15 -8.86
CA VAL A 15 -7.38 -17.86 -8.36
C VAL A 15 -6.63 -17.25 -9.52
N GLU A 16 -7.28 -16.37 -10.29
CA GLU A 16 -6.55 -15.47 -11.16
C GLU A 16 -5.69 -14.59 -10.23
N LEU A 17 -4.40 -14.91 -10.17
CA LEU A 17 -3.41 -14.02 -9.59
C LEU A 17 -3.51 -12.71 -10.39
N SER A 18 -3.65 -11.58 -9.70
CA SER A 18 -3.58 -10.25 -10.28
C SER A 18 -2.46 -10.25 -11.33
N GLY A 19 -2.73 -9.72 -12.52
CA GLY A 19 -1.78 -9.76 -13.65
C GLY A 19 -0.46 -9.02 -13.39
N ASP A 20 -0.19 -8.64 -12.14
CA ASP A 20 1.03 -8.01 -11.71
C ASP A 20 2.16 -9.04 -11.63
N GLN A 21 3.12 -8.91 -12.54
CA GLN A 21 4.28 -9.81 -12.66
C GLN A 21 5.12 -9.91 -11.38
N ARG A 22 5.05 -8.90 -10.47
CA ARG A 22 5.81 -8.89 -9.22
C ARG A 22 5.19 -9.75 -8.17
N LEU A 23 3.87 -9.70 -8.00
CA LEU A 23 3.15 -10.59 -7.09
C LEU A 23 3.35 -12.06 -7.48
N ALA A 24 3.44 -12.37 -8.78
CA ALA A 24 3.72 -13.71 -9.27
C ALA A 24 5.13 -14.23 -8.88
N GLN A 25 6.05 -13.37 -8.47
CA GLN A 25 7.40 -13.75 -8.00
C GLN A 25 7.45 -13.99 -6.49
N LEU A 26 6.38 -13.65 -5.75
CA LEU A 26 6.30 -13.85 -4.32
C LEU A 26 5.74 -15.24 -3.99
N GLU A 27 6.04 -15.72 -2.79
CA GLU A 27 5.46 -16.96 -2.28
C GLU A 27 3.98 -16.73 -1.93
N TYR A 28 3.08 -17.37 -2.65
CA TYR A 28 1.64 -17.32 -2.35
C TYR A 28 1.29 -18.22 -1.16
N LEU A 29 0.62 -17.67 -0.15
CA LEU A 29 0.26 -18.36 1.10
C LEU A 29 -1.23 -18.73 1.19
N GLY A 30 -2.03 -18.42 0.18
CA GLY A 30 -3.48 -18.65 0.19
C GLY A 30 -4.29 -17.38 0.47
N ASP A 31 -5.56 -17.54 0.87
CA ASP A 31 -6.37 -16.43 1.35
C ASP A 31 -5.99 -16.02 2.78
N ALA A 32 -6.54 -14.89 3.26
CA ALA A 32 -6.21 -14.38 4.58
C ALA A 32 -7.00 -15.04 5.73
N THR A 33 -7.82 -16.06 5.48
CA THR A 33 -8.63 -16.73 6.51
C THR A 33 -7.79 -17.27 7.68
N PRO A 34 -6.62 -17.90 7.46
CA PRO A 34 -5.74 -18.33 8.56
C PRO A 34 -5.17 -17.18 9.38
N PHE A 35 -5.14 -15.98 8.81
CA PHE A 35 -4.62 -14.77 9.44
C PHE A 35 -5.70 -13.92 10.12
N ALA A 36 -6.97 -14.32 10.07
CA ALA A 36 -8.10 -13.52 10.56
C ALA A 36 -7.95 -13.08 12.03
N SER A 37 -7.51 -13.98 12.93
CA SER A 37 -7.28 -13.65 14.34
C SER A 37 -6.17 -12.61 14.51
N ARG A 38 -5.12 -12.70 13.68
CA ARG A 38 -4.01 -11.74 13.70
C ARG A 38 -4.44 -10.39 13.14
N LEU A 39 -5.16 -10.38 12.02
CA LEU A 39 -5.74 -9.15 11.45
C LEU A 39 -6.66 -8.47 12.46
N HIS A 40 -7.49 -9.24 13.16
CA HIS A 40 -8.32 -8.72 14.25
C HIS A 40 -7.49 -8.12 15.40
N ALA A 41 -6.44 -8.77 15.85
CA ALA A 41 -5.56 -8.23 16.90
C ALA A 41 -4.85 -6.94 16.49
N MET A 42 -4.70 -6.69 15.18
CA MET A 42 -4.05 -5.50 14.63
C MET A 42 -5.02 -4.33 14.40
N LEU A 43 -6.35 -4.53 14.55
CA LEU A 43 -7.37 -3.49 14.33
C LEU A 43 -7.08 -2.16 15.05
N PRO A 44 -6.66 -2.15 16.32
CA PRO A 44 -6.37 -0.89 17.02
C PRO A 44 -5.23 -0.09 16.38
N TYR A 45 -4.40 -0.73 15.55
CA TYR A 45 -3.27 -0.13 14.85
C TYR A 45 -3.54 0.12 13.37
N TRP A 46 -4.71 -0.32 12.89
CA TRP A 46 -5.15 -0.20 11.50
C TRP A 46 -6.30 0.79 11.36
N PRO A 47 -6.04 2.07 11.10
CA PRO A 47 -7.09 3.05 10.89
C PRO A 47 -8.10 2.61 9.82
N LEU A 48 -7.64 1.90 8.80
CA LEU A 48 -8.48 1.40 7.71
C LEU A 48 -9.56 0.40 8.14
N PHE A 49 -9.40 -0.26 9.29
CA PHE A 49 -10.32 -1.32 9.74
C PHE A 49 -10.91 -1.07 11.13
N GLU A 50 -10.68 0.10 11.69
CA GLU A 50 -11.14 0.47 13.04
C GLU A 50 -12.65 0.26 13.22
N ASN A 51 -13.43 0.46 12.15
CA ASN A 51 -14.88 0.34 12.15
C ASN A 51 -15.41 -1.04 11.70
N LEU A 52 -14.52 -2.04 11.48
CA LEU A 52 -14.91 -3.40 11.14
C LEU A 52 -15.05 -4.26 12.38
N ASN A 53 -16.13 -5.04 12.44
CA ASN A 53 -16.30 -6.08 13.44
C ASN A 53 -15.66 -7.40 13.01
N LEU A 54 -15.60 -8.38 13.92
CA LEU A 54 -15.01 -9.72 13.68
C LEU A 54 -15.59 -10.44 12.45
N VAL A 55 -16.90 -10.33 12.25
CA VAL A 55 -17.60 -10.99 11.13
C VAL A 55 -17.16 -10.35 9.81
N GLU A 56 -17.10 -9.02 9.78
CA GLU A 56 -16.68 -8.25 8.61
C GLU A 56 -15.22 -8.52 8.25
N ILE A 57 -14.34 -8.68 9.25
CA ILE A 57 -12.95 -9.09 9.02
C ILE A 57 -12.87 -10.49 8.45
N GLY A 58 -13.63 -11.44 9.00
CA GLY A 58 -13.71 -12.79 8.46
C GLY A 58 -14.19 -12.81 7.00
N LEU A 59 -15.14 -11.94 6.63
CA LEU A 59 -15.58 -11.78 5.26
C LEU A 59 -14.48 -11.18 4.38
N LEU A 60 -13.82 -10.10 4.84
CA LEU A 60 -12.73 -9.46 4.12
C LEU A 60 -11.58 -10.45 3.85
N CYS A 61 -11.21 -11.29 4.81
CA CYS A 61 -10.14 -12.29 4.66
C CYS A 61 -10.33 -13.22 3.46
N ARG A 62 -11.56 -13.48 3.05
CA ARG A 62 -11.87 -14.34 1.89
C ARG A 62 -11.54 -13.69 0.55
N PHE A 63 -11.40 -12.36 0.53
CA PHE A 63 -11.08 -11.56 -0.65
C PHE A 63 -9.62 -11.10 -0.67
N LEU A 64 -8.87 -11.31 0.41
CA LEU A 64 -7.47 -10.98 0.50
C LEU A 64 -6.61 -12.18 0.09
N GLN A 65 -5.66 -11.95 -0.79
CA GLN A 65 -4.61 -12.90 -1.15
C GLN A 65 -3.35 -12.61 -0.31
N VAL A 66 -2.76 -13.63 0.30
CA VAL A 66 -1.60 -13.44 1.17
C VAL A 66 -0.35 -13.92 0.47
N PHE A 67 0.70 -13.10 0.53
CA PHE A 67 2.00 -13.38 -0.05
C PHE A 67 3.10 -13.16 0.97
N ARG A 68 4.21 -13.90 0.82
CA ARG A 68 5.45 -13.67 1.53
C ARG A 68 6.51 -13.13 0.57
N ALA A 69 7.07 -11.99 0.92
CA ALA A 69 8.22 -11.41 0.27
C ALA A 69 9.49 -11.67 1.09
N GLN A 70 10.56 -12.06 0.42
CA GLN A 70 11.89 -12.17 1.03
C GLN A 70 12.55 -10.80 1.07
N VAL A 71 13.58 -10.65 1.90
CA VAL A 71 14.36 -9.41 2.00
C VAL A 71 14.87 -8.97 0.63
N GLY A 72 14.66 -7.69 0.31
CA GLY A 72 15.08 -7.10 -0.96
C GLY A 72 14.16 -7.38 -2.14
N GLN A 73 13.10 -8.19 -1.99
CA GLN A 73 12.13 -8.37 -3.07
C GLN A 73 11.29 -7.11 -3.27
N GLU A 74 11.17 -6.72 -4.52
CA GLU A 74 10.36 -5.58 -4.96
C GLU A 74 8.92 -6.02 -5.16
N VAL A 75 8.01 -5.42 -4.40
CA VAL A 75 6.58 -5.72 -4.43
C VAL A 75 5.81 -4.77 -5.35
N ILE A 76 6.21 -3.50 -5.37
CA ILE A 76 5.67 -2.46 -6.24
C ILE A 76 6.85 -1.70 -6.83
N ARG A 77 6.76 -1.29 -8.11
CA ARG A 77 7.74 -0.41 -8.76
C ARG A 77 7.06 0.88 -9.23
N GLU A 78 7.70 2.01 -8.97
CA GLU A 78 7.28 3.32 -9.48
C GLU A 78 7.13 3.29 -11.01
N GLY A 79 6.03 3.85 -11.50
CA GLY A 79 5.71 3.91 -12.92
C GLY A 79 5.01 2.67 -13.50
N ASP A 80 5.01 1.51 -12.80
CA ASP A 80 4.25 0.35 -13.26
C ASP A 80 2.75 0.59 -13.12
N THR A 81 1.97 -0.03 -13.99
CA THR A 81 0.52 -0.13 -13.80
C THR A 81 0.22 -1.16 -12.71
N GLY A 82 -0.80 -0.91 -11.89
CA GLY A 82 -1.19 -1.86 -10.86
C GLY A 82 -2.61 -1.58 -10.37
N ASP A 83 -3.32 -2.65 -10.05
CA ASP A 83 -4.73 -2.65 -9.71
C ASP A 83 -5.00 -3.20 -8.30
N PHE A 84 -3.99 -3.19 -7.42
CA PHE A 84 -4.12 -3.69 -6.06
C PHE A 84 -3.56 -2.71 -5.02
N MET A 85 -4.05 -2.86 -3.79
CA MET A 85 -3.40 -2.35 -2.59
C MET A 85 -2.91 -3.51 -1.73
N MET A 86 -1.93 -3.24 -0.88
CA MET A 86 -1.41 -4.23 0.07
C MET A 86 -1.48 -3.74 1.51
N PHE A 87 -1.64 -4.69 2.41
CA PHE A 87 -1.62 -4.55 3.85
C PHE A 87 -0.37 -5.24 4.39
N VAL A 88 0.45 -4.57 5.16
CA VAL A 88 1.59 -5.21 5.81
C VAL A 88 1.08 -5.95 7.05
N ILE A 89 1.08 -7.30 6.99
CA ILE A 89 0.65 -8.18 8.09
C ILE A 89 1.82 -8.44 9.04
N GLU A 90 3.01 -8.66 8.49
CA GLU A 90 4.25 -8.89 9.24
C GLU A 90 5.43 -8.25 8.51
N GLY A 91 6.46 -7.84 9.27
CA GLY A 91 7.66 -7.25 8.69
C GLY A 91 7.50 -5.77 8.36
N SER A 92 8.28 -5.30 7.38
CA SER A 92 8.31 -3.90 6.95
C SER A 92 8.70 -3.76 5.48
N ILE A 93 8.25 -2.65 4.87
CA ILE A 93 8.46 -2.30 3.48
C ILE A 93 9.16 -0.93 3.42
N GLN A 94 10.28 -0.85 2.71
CA GLN A 94 10.91 0.40 2.33
C GLN A 94 10.17 1.00 1.14
N VAL A 95 9.78 2.27 1.26
CA VAL A 95 9.14 3.05 0.19
C VAL A 95 10.13 4.08 -0.30
N SER A 96 10.46 4.03 -1.58
CA SER A 96 11.36 4.97 -2.24
C SER A 96 10.73 5.58 -3.48
N LYS A 97 11.23 6.74 -3.86
CA LYS A 97 10.83 7.44 -5.08
C LYS A 97 12.06 7.88 -5.85
N GLN A 98 11.95 7.84 -7.18
CA GLN A 98 13.00 8.33 -8.05
C GLN A 98 13.21 9.84 -7.83
N GLY A 99 14.45 10.22 -7.51
CA GLY A 99 14.85 11.62 -7.36
C GLY A 99 15.24 12.25 -8.70
N THR A 100 15.45 13.56 -8.70
CA THR A 100 15.85 14.34 -9.90
C THR A 100 17.18 13.89 -10.54
N ASN A 101 18.02 13.18 -9.79
CA ASN A 101 19.32 12.69 -10.26
C ASN A 101 19.31 11.18 -10.56
N ASP A 102 18.14 10.63 -10.85
CA ASP A 102 17.93 9.19 -11.13
C ASP A 102 18.36 8.24 -9.99
N SER A 103 18.52 8.78 -8.80
CA SER A 103 18.85 8.00 -7.59
C SER A 103 17.59 7.81 -6.73
N PRO A 104 17.30 6.58 -6.27
CA PRO A 104 16.16 6.33 -5.40
C PRO A 104 16.35 7.02 -4.05
N ARG A 105 15.34 7.76 -3.60
CA ARG A 105 15.32 8.40 -2.27
C ARG A 105 14.33 7.64 -1.39
N LEU A 106 14.80 7.15 -0.27
CA LEU A 106 13.94 6.56 0.75
C LEU A 106 12.99 7.63 1.30
N ILE A 107 11.68 7.38 1.22
CA ILE A 107 10.63 8.26 1.73
C ILE A 107 10.18 7.79 3.11
N ALA A 108 9.98 6.48 3.28
CA ALA A 108 9.47 5.89 4.51
C ALA A 108 9.83 4.42 4.63
N VAL A 109 9.79 3.92 5.86
CA VAL A 109 9.69 2.47 6.17
C VAL A 109 8.32 2.24 6.79
N VAL A 110 7.57 1.33 6.18
CA VAL A 110 6.16 1.07 6.50
C VAL A 110 6.05 -0.31 7.12
N GLY A 111 5.71 -0.37 8.39
CA GLY A 111 5.60 -1.60 9.17
C GLY A 111 4.19 -2.20 9.17
N ALA A 112 4.04 -3.29 9.93
CA ALA A 112 2.77 -3.98 10.11
C ALA A 112 1.65 -3.04 10.57
N GLY A 113 0.42 -3.27 10.08
CA GLY A 113 -0.74 -2.42 10.33
C GLY A 113 -0.87 -1.21 9.39
N LYS A 114 -0.09 -1.13 8.33
CA LYS A 114 -0.14 -0.05 7.34
C LYS A 114 -0.45 -0.59 5.95
N THR A 115 -0.88 0.33 5.07
CA THR A 115 -1.29 0.04 3.69
C THR A 115 -0.45 0.79 2.69
N LEU A 116 -0.30 0.22 1.50
CA LEU A 116 0.43 0.77 0.35
C LEU A 116 -0.28 0.43 -0.95
N GLY A 117 -0.12 1.27 -1.99
CA GLY A 117 -0.66 1.03 -3.32
C GLY A 117 -2.14 1.38 -3.49
N GLU A 118 -2.78 1.99 -2.49
CA GLU A 118 -4.20 2.36 -2.51
C GLU A 118 -4.55 3.39 -3.59
N MET A 119 -3.62 4.28 -3.95
CA MET A 119 -3.87 5.31 -4.98
C MET A 119 -4.18 4.63 -6.32
N SER A 120 -3.26 3.81 -6.83
CA SER A 120 -3.46 3.10 -8.10
C SER A 120 -4.64 2.13 -8.07
N LEU A 121 -5.01 1.58 -6.90
CA LEU A 121 -6.24 0.81 -6.76
C LEU A 121 -7.48 1.65 -7.09
N ILE A 122 -7.51 2.93 -6.68
CA ILE A 122 -8.67 3.82 -6.81
C ILE A 122 -8.71 4.47 -8.20
N ASP A 123 -7.62 5.16 -8.60
CA ASP A 123 -7.59 6.00 -9.79
C ASP A 123 -7.10 5.26 -11.06
N GLY A 124 -6.35 4.15 -10.89
CA GLY A 124 -5.76 3.40 -11.99
C GLY A 124 -4.49 4.02 -12.55
N ASP A 125 -4.02 5.10 -11.93
CA ASP A 125 -2.78 5.74 -12.34
C ASP A 125 -1.56 4.86 -12.02
N PRO A 126 -0.43 5.06 -12.72
CA PRO A 126 0.81 4.34 -12.44
C PRO A 126 1.26 4.49 -10.98
N ARG A 127 1.96 3.48 -10.49
CA ARG A 127 2.50 3.46 -9.12
C ARG A 127 3.35 4.69 -8.85
N SER A 128 3.09 5.37 -7.76
CA SER A 128 3.75 6.63 -7.38
C SER A 128 5.10 6.44 -6.67
N ALA A 129 5.43 5.22 -6.27
CA ALA A 129 6.65 4.88 -5.53
C ALA A 129 7.01 3.40 -5.69
N THR A 130 8.28 3.08 -5.43
CA THR A 130 8.81 1.70 -5.36
C THR A 130 8.75 1.21 -3.92
N CYS A 131 8.28 -0.04 -3.74
CA CYS A 131 8.14 -0.71 -2.44
C CYS A 131 8.97 -1.99 -2.43
N ILE A 132 9.92 -2.10 -1.50
CA ILE A 132 10.86 -3.24 -1.36
C ILE A 132 10.74 -3.79 0.06
N ALA A 133 10.69 -5.11 0.20
CA ALA A 133 10.68 -5.76 1.51
C ALA A 133 12.01 -5.51 2.25
N ASP A 134 11.94 -4.90 3.44
CA ASP A 134 13.10 -4.58 4.29
C ASP A 134 13.62 -5.82 5.04
N GLY A 135 12.75 -6.78 5.27
CA GLY A 135 12.98 -8.10 5.84
C GLY A 135 11.97 -9.10 5.26
N VAL A 136 11.91 -10.32 5.79
CA VAL A 136 10.85 -11.25 5.46
C VAL A 136 9.52 -10.61 5.85
N THR A 137 8.66 -10.38 4.87
CA THR A 137 7.43 -9.59 5.03
C THR A 137 6.24 -10.38 4.53
N VAL A 138 5.16 -10.44 5.31
CA VAL A 138 3.87 -11.01 4.90
C VAL A 138 2.92 -9.88 4.60
N ILE A 139 2.35 -9.92 3.40
CA ILE A 139 1.41 -8.91 2.91
C ILE A 139 0.09 -9.56 2.52
N GLY A 140 -1.02 -8.87 2.84
CA GLY A 140 -2.35 -9.17 2.29
C GLY A 140 -2.64 -8.24 1.12
N VAL A 141 -3.05 -8.78 0.00
CA VAL A 141 -3.32 -8.03 -1.24
C VAL A 141 -4.82 -8.00 -1.49
N LEU A 142 -5.35 -6.81 -1.72
CA LEU A 142 -6.71 -6.55 -2.18
C LEU A 142 -6.64 -5.99 -3.60
N THR A 143 -7.13 -6.75 -4.57
CA THR A 143 -7.21 -6.29 -5.96
C THR A 143 -8.46 -5.43 -6.17
N ARG A 144 -8.47 -4.63 -7.25
CA ARG A 144 -9.65 -3.85 -7.66
C ARG A 144 -10.84 -4.75 -7.94
N GLU A 145 -10.62 -5.91 -8.54
CA GLU A 145 -11.66 -6.90 -8.83
C GLU A 145 -12.28 -7.45 -7.53
N ASN A 146 -11.43 -7.83 -6.56
CA ASN A 146 -11.91 -8.30 -5.27
C ASN A 146 -12.65 -7.21 -4.49
N LEU A 147 -12.19 -5.94 -4.57
CA LEU A 147 -12.92 -4.81 -3.99
C LEU A 147 -14.29 -4.62 -4.65
N ALA A 148 -14.37 -4.73 -5.98
CA ALA A 148 -15.64 -4.68 -6.71
C ALA A 148 -16.57 -5.83 -6.29
N SER A 149 -16.05 -7.04 -6.14
CA SER A 149 -16.80 -8.20 -5.64
C SER A 149 -17.33 -7.98 -4.22
N ILE A 150 -16.51 -7.40 -3.32
CA ILE A 150 -16.97 -7.03 -1.97
C ILE A 150 -18.12 -6.03 -2.04
N ILE A 151 -18.03 -5.00 -2.89
CA ILE A 151 -19.08 -3.99 -3.02
C ILE A 151 -20.39 -4.61 -3.53
N LEU A 152 -20.32 -5.58 -4.43
CA LEU A 152 -21.50 -6.25 -4.99
C LEU A 152 -22.10 -7.30 -4.02
N GLU A 153 -21.26 -8.12 -3.39
CA GLU A 153 -21.69 -9.22 -2.54
C GLU A 153 -21.98 -8.79 -1.10
N GLN A 154 -21.25 -7.79 -0.59
CA GLN A 154 -21.29 -7.28 0.78
C GLN A 154 -21.30 -5.74 0.79
N PRO A 155 -22.38 -5.08 0.32
CA PRO A 155 -22.39 -3.62 0.12
C PRO A 155 -22.03 -2.81 1.36
N SER A 156 -22.47 -3.26 2.54
CA SER A 156 -22.17 -2.59 3.81
C SER A 156 -20.67 -2.61 4.13
N LEU A 157 -20.02 -3.75 3.92
CA LEU A 157 -18.56 -3.90 4.08
C LEU A 157 -17.80 -3.07 3.04
N GLY A 158 -18.25 -3.12 1.78
CA GLY A 158 -17.67 -2.33 0.69
C GLY A 158 -17.72 -0.83 0.98
N ALA A 159 -18.88 -0.34 1.45
CA ALA A 159 -19.05 1.07 1.82
C ALA A 159 -18.11 1.49 2.97
N LYS A 160 -17.94 0.65 4.00
CA LYS A 160 -17.01 0.91 5.10
C LYS A 160 -15.57 0.98 4.60
N ILE A 161 -15.14 0.01 3.78
CA ILE A 161 -13.77 0.01 3.21
C ILE A 161 -13.53 1.28 2.40
N LEU A 162 -14.46 1.67 1.53
CA LEU A 162 -14.33 2.89 0.74
C LEU A 162 -14.26 4.15 1.62
N MET A 163 -15.09 4.24 2.66
CA MET A 163 -15.08 5.39 3.59
C MET A 163 -13.72 5.48 4.30
N GLU A 164 -13.20 4.38 4.79
CA GLU A 164 -11.90 4.35 5.47
C GLU A 164 -10.74 4.71 4.52
N LEU A 165 -10.80 4.27 3.26
CA LEU A 165 -9.84 4.70 2.22
C LEU A 165 -9.88 6.22 2.03
N VAL A 166 -11.07 6.82 1.94
CA VAL A 166 -11.23 8.27 1.82
C VAL A 166 -10.66 9.00 3.04
N VAL A 167 -10.95 8.53 4.25
CA VAL A 167 -10.41 9.11 5.49
C VAL A 167 -8.89 9.03 5.50
N MET A 168 -8.32 7.87 5.18
CA MET A 168 -6.87 7.66 5.13
C MET A 168 -6.20 8.59 4.12
N LEU A 169 -6.73 8.70 2.90
CA LEU A 169 -6.19 9.59 1.85
C LEU A 169 -6.31 11.07 2.26
N SER A 170 -7.40 11.46 2.92
CA SER A 170 -7.56 12.80 3.47
C SER A 170 -6.50 13.12 4.52
N HIS A 171 -6.19 12.18 5.42
CA HIS A 171 -5.12 12.34 6.40
C HIS A 171 -3.74 12.48 5.75
N ARG A 172 -3.44 11.65 4.75
CA ARG A 172 -2.17 11.72 3.99
C ARG A 172 -2.03 13.04 3.25
N LEU A 173 -3.08 13.53 2.63
CA LEU A 173 -3.08 14.83 1.93
C LEU A 173 -2.75 15.96 2.91
N ARG A 174 -3.41 16.00 4.08
CA ARG A 174 -3.13 17.01 5.11
C ARG A 174 -1.68 16.94 5.61
N ALA A 175 -1.17 15.74 5.88
CA ALA A 175 0.21 15.54 6.31
C ALA A 175 1.21 16.03 5.24
N THR A 176 0.99 15.68 3.97
CA THR A 176 1.83 16.12 2.85
C THR A 176 1.80 17.64 2.67
N SER A 177 0.61 18.28 2.78
CA SER A 177 0.47 19.73 2.70
C SER A 177 1.24 20.44 3.82
N SER A 178 1.19 19.92 5.05
CA SER A 178 1.94 20.47 6.19
C SER A 178 3.46 20.32 6.00
N GLN A 179 3.91 19.17 5.48
CA GLN A 179 5.34 18.95 5.17
C GLN A 179 5.83 19.90 4.07
N LEU A 180 5.02 20.12 3.03
CA LEU A 180 5.35 21.05 1.96
C LEU A 180 5.50 22.48 2.49
N LEU A 181 4.56 22.95 3.33
CA LEU A 181 4.65 24.27 3.95
C LEU A 181 5.94 24.40 4.77
N ALA A 182 6.27 23.41 5.60
CA ALA A 182 7.50 23.42 6.39
C ALA A 182 8.77 23.43 5.52
N CYS A 183 8.76 22.78 4.36
CA CYS A 183 9.87 22.85 3.41
C CYS A 183 10.02 24.26 2.82
N LEU A 184 8.92 24.87 2.35
CA LEU A 184 8.92 26.20 1.75
C LEU A 184 9.37 27.29 2.76
N GLU A 185 8.98 27.17 4.03
CA GLU A 185 9.42 28.08 5.08
C GLU A 185 10.93 27.96 5.36
N ARG A 186 11.47 26.74 5.35
CA ARG A 186 12.93 26.51 5.51
C ARG A 186 13.73 27.09 4.35
N GLU A 187 13.24 27.02 3.13
CA GLU A 187 13.90 27.59 1.96
C GLU A 187 13.92 29.11 2.04
N ARG A 188 12.78 29.75 2.38
CA ARG A 188 12.71 31.21 2.56
C ARG A 188 13.61 31.71 3.69
N GLY A 189 13.76 30.95 4.79
CA GLY A 189 14.66 31.31 5.89
C GLY A 189 16.15 31.25 5.53
N LYS A 190 16.51 30.44 4.52
CA LYS A 190 17.88 30.37 4.01
C LYS A 190 18.23 31.56 3.09
N ASP A 191 17.28 31.99 2.26
CA ASP A 191 17.47 33.11 1.33
C ASP A 191 17.46 34.46 2.04
N GLY A 192 16.67 34.63 3.12
CA GLY A 192 16.65 35.84 3.93
C GLY A 192 17.90 36.08 4.80
N GLY A 193 18.72 35.04 5.02
CA GLY A 193 19.97 35.15 5.77
C GLY A 193 21.18 35.66 4.98
N SER A 194 21.09 35.68 3.64
CA SER A 194 22.19 36.10 2.76
C SER A 194 22.24 37.62 2.50
N GLU A 195 21.15 38.34 2.71
CA GLU A 195 21.11 39.79 2.45
C GLU A 195 21.50 40.69 3.66
N ALA A 196 21.66 40.10 4.86
CA ALA A 196 21.91 40.88 6.08
C ALA A 196 23.40 41.14 6.36
N SER A 197 24.33 40.70 5.53
CA SER A 197 25.81 40.88 5.74
C SER A 197 26.49 41.82 4.78
N ALA A 198 25.79 42.62 3.98
CA ALA A 198 26.36 43.53 2.99
C ALA A 198 25.99 45.03 3.23
N SER A 199 25.98 45.47 4.50
CA SER A 199 25.90 46.91 4.79
C SER A 199 26.51 47.24 6.15
N PHE A 200 27.83 47.26 6.18
CA PHE A 200 28.58 48.12 7.12
C PHE A 200 30.06 48.17 6.70
N VAL A 201 30.40 49.07 5.79
CA VAL A 201 31.66 49.83 5.80
C VAL A 201 31.35 51.25 5.34
#